data_fe09614800374bcda6cec73e3c685dd0
#
_entry.id   fe09614800374bcda6cec73e3c685dd0
#
_cell.length_a   1.000
_cell.length_b   1.000
_cell.length_c   1.000
_cell.angle_alpha   90.00
_cell.angle_beta   90.00
_cell.angle_gamma   90.00
#
_symmetry.space_group_name_H-M   'P 1'
#
loop_
_entity.id
_entity.type
_entity.pdbx_description
1 polymer ?
#
loop_
_entity_poly.entity_id
_entity_poly.type
_entity_poly.pdbx_seq_one_letter_code
_entity_poly.pdbx_strand_id
1 'polypeptide(L)'
;MWKQFGLINSHFGLILIYIATTSPFAIFLLRSYLIALPEDFIEAARIDGANNFRILFHIVLPLSWPGFFTAGLIIGLSVWNEFLFAVTFIITDDYKPISSILFAFQSRFANDYGLVSAASILMAAPIAILFMFFQRRFIAGLTSGATKG
;
A
#
# COMPACT_ATOMS: atom_id res chain seq x y z
N MET A 1 8.93 -9.69 -24.03
CA MET A 1 9.25 -8.36 -23.50
C MET A 1 9.77 -8.41 -22.06
N TRP A 2 8.99 -8.78 -21.03
CA TRP A 2 9.47 -8.89 -19.63
C TRP A 2 10.66 -9.83 -19.44
N LYS A 3 10.66 -10.99 -20.15
CA LYS A 3 11.76 -11.95 -20.11
C LYS A 3 13.06 -11.38 -20.71
N GLN A 4 12.95 -10.55 -21.75
CA GLN A 4 14.11 -9.92 -22.39
C GLN A 4 14.79 -8.87 -21.53
N PHE A 5 14.02 -8.22 -20.63
CA PHE A 5 14.54 -7.25 -19.66
C PHE A 5 14.98 -7.87 -18.32
N GLY A 6 14.96 -9.19 -18.19
CA GLY A 6 15.32 -9.87 -16.95
C GLY A 6 14.37 -9.58 -15.77
N LEU A 7 13.13 -9.16 -16.04
CA LEU A 7 12.14 -8.77 -15.04
C LEU A 7 11.29 -9.95 -14.54
N ILE A 8 11.33 -11.10 -15.25
CA ILE A 8 10.72 -12.34 -14.76
C ILE A 8 11.62 -12.95 -13.71
N ASN A 9 11.02 -13.52 -12.67
CA ASN A 9 11.71 -14.12 -11.53
C ASN A 9 12.60 -13.11 -10.77
N SER A 10 12.13 -11.88 -10.67
CA SER A 10 12.82 -10.76 -10.02
C SER A 10 11.86 -9.96 -9.16
N HIS A 11 12.26 -9.64 -7.91
CA HIS A 11 11.52 -8.74 -7.04
C HIS A 11 11.34 -7.36 -7.68
N PHE A 12 12.35 -6.88 -8.42
CA PHE A 12 12.25 -5.59 -9.11
C PHE A 12 11.14 -5.59 -10.17
N GLY A 13 11.02 -6.67 -10.96
CA GLY A 13 9.91 -6.83 -11.91
C GLY A 13 8.56 -6.82 -11.20
N LEU A 14 8.44 -7.53 -10.09
CA LEU A 14 7.20 -7.58 -9.31
C LEU A 14 6.84 -6.20 -8.72
N ILE A 15 7.83 -5.46 -8.20
CA ILE A 15 7.64 -4.08 -7.71
C ILE A 15 7.11 -3.16 -8.81
N LEU A 16 7.66 -3.24 -10.03
CA LEU A 16 7.18 -2.43 -11.16
C LEU A 16 5.72 -2.71 -11.50
N ILE A 17 5.29 -3.98 -11.43
CA ILE A 17 3.89 -4.35 -11.65
C ILE A 17 3.01 -3.77 -10.55
N TYR A 18 3.40 -3.89 -9.29
CA TYR A 18 2.64 -3.33 -8.18
C TYR A 18 2.53 -1.80 -8.27
N ILE A 19 3.61 -1.10 -8.61
CA ILE A 19 3.57 0.34 -8.85
C ILE A 19 2.57 0.65 -9.98
N ALA A 20 2.65 -0.05 -11.11
CA ALA A 20 1.77 0.20 -12.24
C ALA A 20 0.29 -0.03 -11.92
N THR A 21 -0.02 -1.11 -11.18
CA THR A 21 -1.41 -1.49 -10.87
C THR A 21 -2.02 -0.69 -9.73
N THR A 22 -1.22 -0.25 -8.76
CA THR A 22 -1.72 0.50 -7.59
C THR A 22 -1.66 2.02 -7.76
N SER A 23 -0.85 2.54 -8.70
CA SER A 23 -0.71 3.99 -8.94
C SER A 23 -2.03 4.72 -9.21
N PRO A 24 -2.98 4.21 -10.03
CA PRO A 24 -4.23 4.92 -10.29
C PRO A 24 -5.02 5.16 -8.99
N PHE A 25 -5.10 4.14 -8.14
CA PHE A 25 -5.77 4.24 -6.84
C PHE A 25 -5.03 5.21 -5.90
N ALA A 26 -3.70 5.11 -5.83
CA ALA A 26 -2.88 6.00 -5.00
C ALA A 26 -3.08 7.47 -5.40
N ILE A 27 -3.02 7.76 -6.70
CA ILE A 27 -3.21 9.12 -7.23
C ILE A 27 -4.60 9.63 -6.92
N PHE A 28 -5.64 8.82 -7.12
CA PHE A 28 -7.01 9.20 -6.82
C PHE A 28 -7.20 9.54 -5.34
N LEU A 29 -6.70 8.67 -4.45
CA LEU A 29 -6.84 8.86 -3.02
C LEU A 29 -6.07 10.09 -2.53
N LEU A 30 -4.80 10.25 -2.93
CA LEU A 30 -3.99 11.41 -2.55
C LEU A 30 -4.56 12.72 -3.12
N ARG A 31 -5.06 12.70 -4.36
CA ARG A 31 -5.74 13.87 -4.93
C ARG A 31 -6.94 14.30 -4.09
N SER A 32 -7.75 13.35 -3.61
CA SER A 32 -8.90 13.65 -2.76
C SER A 32 -8.49 14.33 -1.44
N TYR A 33 -7.37 13.89 -0.85
CA TYR A 33 -6.80 14.54 0.34
C TYR A 33 -6.28 15.94 0.05
N LEU A 34 -5.57 16.10 -1.07
CA LEU A 34 -4.97 17.40 -1.44
C LEU A 34 -6.04 18.46 -1.73
N ILE A 35 -7.14 18.09 -2.40
CA ILE A 35 -8.27 19.02 -2.68
C ILE A 35 -9.01 19.40 -1.39
N ALA A 36 -8.99 18.56 -0.37
CA ALA A 36 -9.65 18.82 0.90
C ALA A 36 -8.86 19.76 1.83
N LEU A 37 -7.60 20.10 1.48
CA LEU A 37 -6.80 21.03 2.27
C LEU A 37 -7.38 22.45 2.18
N PRO A 38 -7.48 23.18 3.33
CA PRO A 38 -7.89 24.57 3.32
C PRO A 38 -6.91 25.45 2.52
N GLU A 39 -7.43 26.23 1.58
CA GLU A 39 -6.62 27.14 0.75
C GLU A 39 -5.99 28.26 1.57
N ASP A 40 -6.62 28.65 2.68
CA ASP A 40 -6.16 29.72 3.58
C ASP A 40 -4.68 29.57 4.00
N PHE A 41 -4.23 28.33 4.26
CA PHE A 41 -2.82 28.07 4.61
C PHE A 41 -1.86 28.35 3.45
N ILE A 42 -2.31 28.10 2.23
CA ILE A 42 -1.52 28.32 1.02
C ILE A 42 -1.45 29.82 0.71
N GLU A 43 -2.59 30.52 0.86
CA GLU A 43 -2.67 31.95 0.64
C GLU A 43 -1.87 32.74 1.66
N ALA A 44 -1.97 32.41 2.95
CA ALA A 44 -1.16 33.02 4.01
C ALA A 44 0.33 32.88 3.74
N ALA A 45 0.77 31.70 3.35
CA ALA A 45 2.18 31.46 3.03
C ALA A 45 2.66 32.24 1.79
N ARG A 46 1.79 32.47 0.81
CA ARG A 46 2.11 33.32 -0.35
C ARG A 46 2.27 34.78 0.06
N ILE A 47 1.42 35.27 0.97
CA ILE A 47 1.53 36.64 1.52
C ILE A 47 2.87 36.79 2.26
N ASP A 48 3.32 35.75 2.98
CA ASP A 48 4.62 35.70 3.66
C ASP A 48 5.81 35.52 2.70
N GLY A 49 5.57 35.54 1.38
CA GLY A 49 6.63 35.46 0.36
C GLY A 49 7.18 34.05 0.14
N ALA A 50 6.50 33.00 0.58
CA ALA A 50 6.94 31.62 0.34
C ALA A 50 6.75 31.26 -1.15
N ASN A 51 7.78 30.67 -1.74
CA ASN A 51 7.70 30.10 -3.08
C ASN A 51 6.96 28.75 -3.08
N ASN A 52 6.53 28.29 -4.27
CA ASN A 52 5.74 27.04 -4.40
C ASN A 52 6.44 25.81 -3.82
N PHE A 53 7.77 25.71 -3.92
CA PHE A 53 8.50 24.58 -3.31
C PHE A 53 8.45 24.63 -1.79
N ARG A 54 8.57 25.83 -1.20
CA ARG A 54 8.47 26.00 0.25
C ARG A 54 7.07 25.67 0.75
N ILE A 55 6.03 26.10 0.04
CA ILE A 55 4.64 25.75 0.33
C ILE A 55 4.43 24.22 0.25
N LEU A 56 4.92 23.59 -0.82
CA LEU A 56 4.78 22.14 -1.00
C LEU A 56 5.42 21.36 0.16
N PHE A 57 6.69 21.63 0.49
CA PHE A 57 7.42 20.83 1.46
C PHE A 57 7.11 21.16 2.92
N HIS A 58 6.70 22.40 3.24
CA HIS A 58 6.51 22.82 4.63
C HIS A 58 5.03 22.90 5.03
N ILE A 59 4.10 22.94 4.06
CA ILE A 59 2.67 23.06 4.34
C ILE A 59 1.91 21.87 3.76
N VAL A 60 1.93 21.69 2.45
CA VAL A 60 1.09 20.71 1.76
C VAL A 60 1.47 19.29 2.14
N LEU A 61 2.75 18.90 2.07
CA LEU A 61 3.20 17.56 2.41
C LEU A 61 2.93 17.19 3.87
N PRO A 62 3.29 18.03 4.87
CA PRO A 62 2.97 17.72 6.27
C PRO A 62 1.47 17.61 6.54
N LEU A 63 0.65 18.48 5.99
CA LEU A 63 -0.80 18.42 6.15
C LEU A 63 -1.42 17.21 5.44
N SER A 64 -0.81 16.75 4.34
CA SER A 64 -1.26 15.57 3.58
C SER A 64 -0.75 14.26 4.15
N TRP A 65 0.12 14.27 5.18
CA TRP A 65 0.71 13.07 5.75
C TRP A 65 -0.30 11.97 6.14
N PRO A 66 -1.48 12.29 6.73
CA PRO A 66 -2.50 11.28 7.00
C PRO A 66 -3.01 10.59 5.74
N GLY A 67 -3.10 11.31 4.62
CA GLY A 67 -3.48 10.76 3.32
C GLY A 67 -2.43 9.78 2.77
N PHE A 68 -1.15 10.16 2.84
CA PHE A 68 -0.05 9.26 2.45
C PHE A 68 -0.02 8.00 3.30
N PHE A 69 -0.24 8.15 4.61
CA PHE A 69 -0.28 7.01 5.52
C PHE A 69 -1.44 6.06 5.20
N THR A 70 -2.63 6.61 4.94
CA THR A 70 -3.82 5.82 4.57
C THR A 70 -3.61 5.10 3.23
N ALA A 71 -3.08 5.79 2.22
CA ALA A 71 -2.74 5.20 0.94
C ALA A 71 -1.73 4.05 1.10
N GLY A 72 -0.67 4.29 1.87
CA GLY A 72 0.36 3.30 2.16
C GLY A 72 -0.17 2.05 2.85
N LEU A 73 -1.07 2.22 3.83
CA LEU A 73 -1.72 1.09 4.49
C LEU A 73 -2.60 0.27 3.54
N ILE A 74 -3.48 0.92 2.78
CA ILE A 74 -4.40 0.23 1.87
C ILE A 74 -3.61 -0.51 0.78
N ILE A 75 -2.66 0.16 0.16
CA ILE A 75 -1.82 -0.43 -0.89
C ILE A 75 -0.93 -1.53 -0.29
N GLY A 76 -0.33 -1.30 0.86
CA GLY A 76 0.50 -2.29 1.54
C GLY A 76 -0.27 -3.57 1.87
N LEU A 77 -1.51 -3.46 2.38
CA LEU A 77 -2.39 -4.60 2.62
C LEU A 77 -2.79 -5.31 1.32
N SER A 78 -3.07 -4.54 0.26
CA SER A 78 -3.39 -5.10 -1.06
C SER A 78 -2.22 -5.90 -1.63
N VAL A 79 -1.01 -5.34 -1.58
CA VAL A 79 0.22 -6.00 -2.07
C VAL A 79 0.60 -7.20 -1.19
N TRP A 80 0.40 -7.12 0.13
CA TRP A 80 0.65 -8.25 1.05
C TRP A 80 -0.20 -9.47 0.72
N ASN A 81 -1.46 -9.25 0.34
CA ASN A 81 -2.40 -10.32 -0.01
C ASN A 81 -2.37 -10.66 -1.51
N GLU A 82 -1.57 -9.95 -2.31
CA GLU A 82 -1.52 -10.19 -3.73
C GLU A 82 -0.85 -11.54 -4.03
N PHE A 83 -1.53 -12.33 -4.86
CA PHE A 83 -1.13 -13.70 -5.18
C PHE A 83 -0.89 -13.89 -6.67
N LEU A 84 -1.75 -13.28 -7.51
CA LEU A 84 -1.80 -13.60 -8.95
C LEU A 84 -0.52 -13.18 -9.69
N PHE A 85 -0.06 -11.95 -9.46
CA PHE A 85 1.19 -11.48 -10.05
C PHE A 85 2.39 -12.21 -9.43
N ALA A 86 2.37 -12.45 -8.12
CA ALA A 86 3.42 -13.16 -7.42
C ALA A 86 3.64 -14.56 -8.02
N VAL A 87 2.60 -15.36 -8.20
CA VAL A 87 2.72 -16.72 -8.76
C VAL A 87 3.05 -16.73 -10.24
N THR A 88 2.62 -15.68 -10.98
CA THR A 88 2.85 -15.57 -12.42
C THR A 88 4.26 -15.14 -12.76
N PHE A 89 4.83 -14.21 -11.99
CA PHE A 89 6.11 -13.57 -12.32
C PHE A 89 7.29 -14.14 -11.53
N ILE A 90 7.07 -14.78 -10.37
CA ILE A 90 8.12 -15.41 -9.56
C ILE A 90 8.03 -16.93 -9.71
N ILE A 91 9.06 -17.51 -10.32
CA ILE A 91 9.09 -18.92 -10.68
C ILE A 91 9.83 -19.73 -9.61
N THR A 92 10.97 -19.23 -9.10
CA THR A 92 11.78 -19.94 -8.10
C THR A 92 11.26 -19.71 -6.69
N ASP A 93 11.35 -20.75 -5.85
CA ASP A 93 10.82 -20.72 -4.49
C ASP A 93 11.53 -19.68 -3.60
N ASP A 94 12.81 -19.40 -3.84
CA ASP A 94 13.61 -18.46 -3.05
C ASP A 94 13.12 -17.01 -3.10
N TYR A 95 12.39 -16.63 -4.17
CA TYR A 95 11.88 -15.26 -4.37
C TYR A 95 10.38 -15.12 -4.19
N LYS A 96 9.68 -16.22 -3.86
CA LYS A 96 8.22 -16.21 -3.71
C LYS A 96 7.77 -15.37 -2.52
N PRO A 97 6.84 -14.42 -2.70
CA PRO A 97 6.16 -13.76 -1.61
C PRO A 97 5.36 -14.74 -0.75
N ILE A 98 5.13 -14.38 0.52
CA ILE A 98 4.44 -15.23 1.50
C ILE A 98 3.04 -15.67 1.03
N SER A 99 2.32 -14.82 0.30
CA SER A 99 1.01 -15.11 -0.29
C SER A 99 1.04 -16.33 -1.22
N SER A 100 2.04 -16.39 -2.11
CA SER A 100 2.20 -17.50 -3.05
C SER A 100 2.74 -18.76 -2.37
N ILE A 101 3.60 -18.62 -1.37
CA ILE A 101 4.08 -19.74 -0.56
C ILE A 101 2.92 -20.38 0.22
N LEU A 102 2.07 -19.58 0.85
CA LEU A 102 0.91 -20.09 1.60
C LEU A 102 -0.03 -20.89 0.70
N PHE A 103 -0.29 -20.41 -0.52
CA PHE A 103 -1.13 -21.15 -1.46
C PHE A 103 -0.52 -22.48 -1.87
N ALA A 104 0.77 -22.51 -2.20
CA ALA A 104 1.47 -23.74 -2.51
C ALA A 104 1.50 -24.70 -1.31
N PHE A 105 1.64 -24.16 -0.11
CA PHE A 105 1.60 -24.92 1.14
C PHE A 105 0.21 -25.53 1.39
N GLN A 106 -0.86 -24.77 1.21
CA GLN A 106 -2.23 -25.26 1.33
C GLN A 106 -2.51 -26.40 0.36
N SER A 107 -2.07 -26.29 -0.90
CA SER A 107 -2.26 -27.33 -1.90
C SER A 107 -1.48 -28.62 -1.57
N ARG A 108 -0.29 -28.48 -0.99
CA ARG A 108 0.60 -29.60 -0.66
C ARG A 108 0.20 -30.33 0.63
N PHE A 109 -0.32 -29.61 1.60
CA PHE A 109 -0.69 -30.09 2.93
C PHE A 109 -2.19 -29.97 3.21
N ALA A 110 -3.02 -30.10 2.17
CA ALA A 110 -4.48 -29.91 2.27
C ALA A 110 -5.16 -30.79 3.35
N ASN A 111 -4.58 -31.95 3.65
CA ASN A 111 -5.09 -32.89 4.66
C ASN A 111 -4.57 -32.62 6.08
N ASP A 112 -3.61 -31.71 6.24
CA ASP A 112 -3.05 -31.32 7.55
C ASP A 112 -3.59 -29.93 7.95
N TYR A 113 -4.80 -29.92 8.50
CA TYR A 113 -5.45 -28.69 8.94
C TYR A 113 -4.66 -27.91 10.00
N GLY A 114 -3.86 -28.60 10.82
CA GLY A 114 -3.04 -27.96 11.84
C GLY A 114 -1.94 -27.10 11.22
N LEU A 115 -1.19 -27.67 10.27
CA LEU A 115 -0.14 -26.98 9.55
C LEU A 115 -0.69 -25.81 8.70
N VAL A 116 -1.78 -26.03 7.97
CA VAL A 116 -2.42 -24.99 7.16
C VAL A 116 -2.91 -23.85 8.03
N SER A 117 -3.53 -24.13 9.17
CA SER A 117 -3.98 -23.10 10.11
C SER A 117 -2.82 -22.31 10.70
N ALA A 118 -1.72 -22.97 11.08
CA ALA A 118 -0.53 -22.28 11.58
C ALA A 118 0.06 -21.33 10.54
N ALA A 119 0.21 -21.79 9.29
CA ALA A 119 0.70 -20.95 8.20
C ALA A 119 -0.22 -19.74 7.92
N SER A 120 -1.54 -19.94 7.99
CA SER A 120 -2.54 -18.87 7.82
C SER A 120 -2.46 -17.83 8.94
N ILE A 121 -2.27 -18.26 10.19
CA ILE A 121 -2.05 -17.37 11.33
C ILE A 121 -0.77 -16.55 11.15
N LEU A 122 0.33 -17.17 10.73
CA LEU A 122 1.59 -16.47 10.47
C LEU A 122 1.44 -15.40 9.38
N MET A 123 0.65 -15.67 8.34
CA MET A 123 0.37 -14.68 7.30
C MET A 123 -0.54 -13.55 7.81
N ALA A 124 -1.53 -13.86 8.65
CA ALA A 124 -2.46 -12.87 9.18
C ALA A 124 -1.84 -12.02 10.30
N ALA A 125 -0.88 -12.55 11.06
CA ALA A 125 -0.30 -11.89 12.23
C ALA A 125 0.28 -10.49 11.94
N PRO A 126 1.08 -10.24 10.90
CA PRO A 126 1.61 -8.91 10.61
C PRO A 126 0.49 -7.90 10.33
N ILE A 127 -0.57 -8.32 9.63
CA ILE A 127 -1.73 -7.47 9.33
C ILE A 127 -2.47 -7.12 10.63
N ALA A 128 -2.73 -8.11 11.49
CA ALA A 128 -3.39 -7.90 12.76
C ALA A 128 -2.59 -6.97 13.68
N ILE A 129 -1.27 -7.14 13.73
CA ILE A 129 -0.37 -6.27 14.47
C ILE A 129 -0.42 -4.83 13.94
N LEU A 130 -0.30 -4.65 12.63
CA LEU A 130 -0.41 -3.33 12.00
C LEU A 130 -1.76 -2.69 12.30
N PHE A 131 -2.85 -3.44 12.20
CA PHE A 131 -4.18 -2.93 12.51
C PHE A 131 -4.31 -2.51 13.97
N MET A 132 -3.83 -3.29 14.93
CA MET A 132 -3.86 -2.93 16.36
C MET A 132 -3.13 -1.61 16.66
N PHE A 133 -1.97 -1.37 16.03
CA PHE A 133 -1.22 -0.14 16.24
C PHE A 133 -1.83 1.08 15.53
N PHE A 134 -2.42 0.88 14.36
CA PHE A 134 -2.83 1.98 13.49
C PHE A 134 -4.35 2.17 13.34
N GLN A 135 -5.18 1.36 14.03
CA GLN A 135 -6.64 1.40 13.93
C GLN A 135 -7.24 2.82 14.09
N ARG A 136 -6.73 3.61 15.03
CA ARG A 136 -7.22 4.98 15.28
C ARG A 136 -6.95 5.91 14.10
N ARG A 137 -5.78 5.79 13.47
CA ARG A 137 -5.41 6.59 12.29
C ARG A 137 -6.14 6.13 11.04
N PHE A 138 -6.39 4.82 10.93
CA PHE A 138 -7.16 4.22 9.85
C PHE A 138 -8.61 4.72 9.85
N ILE A 139 -9.28 4.70 11.00
CA ILE A 139 -10.64 5.19 11.16
C ILE A 139 -10.71 6.70 10.85
N ALA A 140 -9.80 7.50 11.38
CA ALA A 140 -9.76 8.94 11.11
C ALA A 140 -9.54 9.25 9.62
N GLY A 141 -8.71 8.48 8.92
CA GLY A 141 -8.48 8.64 7.49
C GLY A 141 -9.69 8.31 6.62
N LEU A 142 -10.45 7.27 6.98
CA LEU A 142 -11.67 6.90 6.24
C LEU A 142 -12.83 7.86 6.49
N THR A 143 -12.97 8.37 7.71
CA THR A 143 -14.08 9.27 8.08
C THR A 143 -13.88 10.69 7.53
N SER A 144 -12.67 11.18 7.40
CA SER A 144 -12.39 12.52 6.83
C SER A 144 -12.81 12.65 5.36
N GLY A 145 -12.88 11.52 4.62
CA GLY A 145 -13.40 11.49 3.25
C GLY A 145 -14.93 11.37 3.14
N ALA A 146 -15.61 10.92 4.20
CA ALA A 146 -17.04 10.61 4.19
C ALA A 146 -17.94 11.74 4.77
N THR A 147 -17.38 12.74 5.45
CA THR A 147 -18.15 13.77 6.18
C THR A 147 -18.44 15.05 5.39
N LYS A 148 -18.27 15.05 4.06
CA LYS A 148 -18.74 16.12 3.18
C LYS A 148 -19.90 15.63 2.31
N GLY A 149 -21.01 15.29 2.95
CA GLY A 149 -22.32 15.15 2.37
C GLY A 149 -23.30 16.03 3.13
#